data_e48c185ceaea2afa72881d0833bbbe14
#
_entry.id   e48c185ceaea2afa72881d0833bbbe14
#
_cell.length_a   1.000
_cell.length_b   1.000
_cell.length_c   1.000
_cell.angle_alpha   90.00
_cell.angle_beta   90.00
_cell.angle_gamma   90.00
#
_symmetry.space_group_name_H-M   'P 1'
#
loop_
_entity.id
_entity.type
_entity.pdbx_description
1 polymer ?
#
loop_
_entity_poly.entity_id
_entity_poly.type
_entity_poly.pdbx_seq_one_letter_code
_entity_poly.pdbx_strand_id
1 'polypeptide(L)'
;MDIHKDIRTGRLAATGLQQYLETHGINDTDSKGWTLLATAVRAGHLKMVELLLKQHADPNTKSHGFSPIHLAVTAKAERLQIISLLQSAKADLNAQDPDGNTAIISAIEQTQDDKVIRLLRRLGANLDAQGRSGKTAKQLAESSTNILVRQAVQPDRPILDRLRTVTWIVNVVVGAFRYVVRTFIQKPVYKIFDVFKGRRQAPPQPAQAGPAIKHPQTEAGFKKSLDSYIEDSCLDKFFSPGSKFLQEVSQKAAKLKDDPRNKYKPDQIKDLTRVALYQPVLYSDDSSSMREEMRWQAQRELVKRITNIATQLVPEDKGVHLRFINRAEPGWDDLRSEAIEENMTFEPSGNTQIGTKLRDKILQPFIYDVLNRGIPLERPYLIMMITDGCPTAEAENTLKDVVMECGRKLREKGYERQGKEKENIDNFLKTLMADESALNEVLRATAEKLDEKYESLRKNERELEEWLLKLLVSPITYENE
;
A
#
# COMPACT_ATOMS: atom_id res chain seq x y z
N MET A 1 21.12 -8.68 -47.52
CA MET A 1 20.98 -8.55 -46.06
C MET A 1 19.69 -9.27 -45.63
N ASP A 2 19.76 -10.25 -44.73
CA ASP A 2 18.54 -10.91 -44.23
C ASP A 2 18.06 -10.13 -43.00
N ILE A 3 17.25 -9.08 -43.22
CA ILE A 3 16.75 -8.19 -42.17
C ILE A 3 15.96 -8.95 -41.07
N HIS A 4 15.20 -9.99 -41.45
CA HIS A 4 14.47 -10.80 -40.48
C HIS A 4 15.40 -11.61 -39.56
N LYS A 5 16.56 -12.04 -40.08
CA LYS A 5 17.61 -12.70 -39.26
C LYS A 5 18.23 -11.69 -38.30
N ASP A 6 18.52 -10.49 -38.77
CA ASP A 6 19.12 -9.45 -37.96
C ASP A 6 18.14 -8.98 -36.84
N ILE A 7 16.84 -8.88 -37.14
CA ILE A 7 15.81 -8.67 -36.13
C ILE A 7 15.78 -9.82 -35.12
N ARG A 8 15.73 -11.07 -35.56
CA ARG A 8 15.69 -12.23 -34.65
C ARG A 8 16.88 -12.30 -33.70
N THR A 9 18.03 -11.81 -34.13
CA THR A 9 19.26 -11.82 -33.33
C THR A 9 19.47 -10.53 -32.56
N GLY A 10 18.57 -9.52 -32.69
CA GLY A 10 18.67 -8.21 -32.05
C GLY A 10 19.82 -7.34 -32.58
N ARG A 11 20.34 -7.62 -33.76
CA ARG A 11 21.52 -6.92 -34.33
C ARG A 11 21.17 -5.81 -35.32
N LEU A 12 19.88 -5.65 -35.68
CA LEU A 12 19.48 -4.64 -36.65
C LEU A 12 19.65 -3.23 -36.07
N ALA A 13 20.48 -2.43 -36.74
CA ALA A 13 20.60 -1.01 -36.44
C ALA A 13 19.50 -0.18 -37.13
N ALA A 14 19.17 0.99 -36.59
CA ALA A 14 18.17 1.88 -37.20
C ALA A 14 18.50 2.27 -38.65
N THR A 15 19.77 2.46 -38.96
CA THR A 15 20.28 2.74 -40.33
C THR A 15 19.99 1.61 -41.30
N GLY A 16 20.15 0.34 -40.83
CA GLY A 16 19.84 -0.84 -41.68
C GLY A 16 18.35 -0.98 -41.95
N LEU A 17 17.49 -0.60 -41.01
CA LEU A 17 16.04 -0.54 -41.22
C LEU A 17 15.68 0.56 -42.24
N GLN A 18 16.26 1.75 -42.15
CA GLN A 18 16.02 2.81 -43.14
C GLN A 18 16.39 2.39 -44.55
N GLN A 19 17.58 1.80 -44.73
CA GLN A 19 18.02 1.30 -46.02
C GLN A 19 17.08 0.22 -46.61
N TYR A 20 16.54 -0.65 -45.75
CA TYR A 20 15.55 -1.62 -46.19
C TYR A 20 14.23 -0.97 -46.63
N LEU A 21 13.77 0.06 -45.92
CA LEU A 21 12.54 0.76 -46.23
C LEU A 21 12.60 1.62 -47.50
N GLU A 22 13.77 1.90 -48.03
CA GLU A 22 13.90 2.56 -49.35
C GLU A 22 13.36 1.72 -50.52
N THR A 23 13.31 0.39 -50.36
CA THR A 23 12.92 -0.54 -51.41
C THR A 23 11.75 -1.47 -51.03
N HIS A 24 11.38 -1.53 -49.74
CA HIS A 24 10.35 -2.42 -49.22
C HIS A 24 9.38 -1.66 -48.29
N GLY A 25 8.14 -2.13 -48.24
CA GLY A 25 7.14 -1.61 -47.31
C GLY A 25 7.43 -2.11 -45.88
N ILE A 26 7.09 -1.28 -44.86
CA ILE A 26 7.27 -1.63 -43.45
C ILE A 26 6.43 -2.87 -43.03
N ASN A 27 5.32 -3.10 -43.72
CA ASN A 27 4.39 -4.20 -43.48
C ASN A 27 4.57 -5.39 -44.46
N ASP A 28 5.60 -5.32 -45.34
CA ASP A 28 5.88 -6.39 -46.24
C ASP A 28 6.27 -7.67 -45.49
N THR A 29 5.96 -8.82 -46.10
CA THR A 29 6.31 -10.10 -45.51
C THR A 29 7.55 -10.67 -46.19
N ASP A 30 8.36 -11.42 -45.45
CA ASP A 30 9.43 -12.21 -46.00
C ASP A 30 8.88 -13.40 -46.83
N SER A 31 9.77 -14.15 -47.49
CA SER A 31 9.44 -15.37 -48.26
C SER A 31 8.71 -16.44 -47.44
N LYS A 32 8.69 -16.30 -46.11
CA LYS A 32 8.02 -17.19 -45.16
C LYS A 32 6.74 -16.57 -44.59
N GLY A 33 6.29 -15.42 -45.06
CA GLY A 33 5.05 -14.75 -44.62
C GLY A 33 5.14 -14.01 -43.26
N TRP A 34 6.35 -13.68 -42.81
CA TRP A 34 6.54 -12.91 -41.57
C TRP A 34 6.75 -11.42 -41.86
N THR A 35 6.01 -10.55 -41.19
CA THR A 35 6.31 -9.11 -41.16
C THR A 35 7.50 -8.83 -40.22
N LEU A 36 8.16 -7.67 -40.41
CA LEU A 36 9.22 -7.22 -39.51
C LEU A 36 8.73 -7.12 -38.06
N LEU A 37 7.54 -6.55 -37.87
CA LEU A 37 6.93 -6.40 -36.52
C LEU A 37 6.66 -7.78 -35.88
N ALA A 38 6.04 -8.69 -36.59
CA ALA A 38 5.77 -10.04 -36.10
C ALA A 38 7.08 -10.79 -35.71
N THR A 39 8.14 -10.61 -36.48
CA THR A 39 9.46 -11.18 -36.21
C THR A 39 10.06 -10.61 -34.92
N ALA A 40 10.00 -9.28 -34.73
CA ALA A 40 10.50 -8.58 -33.53
C ALA A 40 9.72 -8.97 -32.27
N VAL A 41 8.39 -9.00 -32.35
CA VAL A 41 7.48 -9.39 -31.25
C VAL A 41 7.76 -10.82 -30.82
N ARG A 42 7.82 -11.79 -31.74
CA ARG A 42 8.07 -13.19 -31.42
C ARG A 42 9.45 -13.43 -30.79
N ALA A 43 10.43 -12.64 -31.21
CA ALA A 43 11.78 -12.69 -30.65
C ALA A 43 11.88 -12.03 -29.26
N GLY A 44 10.91 -11.20 -28.87
CA GLY A 44 10.91 -10.49 -27.60
C GLY A 44 11.82 -9.26 -27.60
N HIS A 45 12.10 -8.67 -28.75
CA HIS A 45 12.99 -7.51 -28.87
C HIS A 45 12.24 -6.18 -28.72
N LEU A 46 11.98 -5.78 -27.49
CA LEU A 46 11.20 -4.59 -27.11
C LEU A 46 11.61 -3.33 -27.88
N LYS A 47 12.91 -3.00 -27.90
CA LYS A 47 13.44 -1.80 -28.61
C LYS A 47 13.16 -1.82 -30.11
N MET A 48 13.19 -3.01 -30.71
CA MET A 48 12.89 -3.17 -32.13
C MET A 48 11.39 -3.02 -32.40
N VAL A 49 10.55 -3.60 -31.55
CA VAL A 49 9.08 -3.41 -31.62
C VAL A 49 8.74 -1.92 -31.53
N GLU A 50 9.31 -1.21 -30.56
CA GLU A 50 9.12 0.24 -30.40
C GLU A 50 9.56 1.02 -31.66
N LEU A 51 10.72 0.69 -32.21
CA LEU A 51 11.24 1.33 -33.42
C LEU A 51 10.32 1.10 -34.62
N LEU A 52 9.85 -0.14 -34.85
CA LEU A 52 8.98 -0.48 -35.96
C LEU A 52 7.60 0.19 -35.84
N LEU A 53 7.05 0.24 -34.63
CA LEU A 53 5.77 0.96 -34.37
C LEU A 53 5.92 2.47 -34.58
N LYS A 54 7.07 3.08 -34.22
CA LYS A 54 7.38 4.48 -34.54
C LYS A 54 7.52 4.74 -36.04
N GLN A 55 7.91 3.74 -36.81
CA GLN A 55 7.94 3.78 -38.28
C GLN A 55 6.60 3.37 -38.91
N HIS A 56 5.52 3.40 -38.14
CA HIS A 56 4.16 3.11 -38.57
C HIS A 56 3.92 1.68 -39.04
N ALA A 57 4.65 0.70 -38.53
CA ALA A 57 4.27 -0.70 -38.74
C ALA A 57 2.87 -0.96 -38.17
N ASP A 58 2.01 -1.59 -38.96
CA ASP A 58 0.63 -1.88 -38.57
C ASP A 58 0.61 -2.99 -37.51
N PRO A 59 0.12 -2.71 -36.27
CA PRO A 59 0.06 -3.67 -35.18
C PRO A 59 -0.98 -4.79 -35.40
N ASN A 60 -1.76 -4.74 -36.48
CA ASN A 60 -2.82 -5.69 -36.78
C ASN A 60 -2.51 -6.60 -37.97
N THR A 61 -1.44 -6.32 -38.74
CA THR A 61 -1.06 -7.17 -39.88
C THR A 61 -0.69 -8.56 -39.41
N LYS A 62 -1.45 -9.57 -39.89
CA LYS A 62 -1.26 -10.95 -39.49
C LYS A 62 -0.09 -11.60 -40.24
N SER A 63 0.67 -12.44 -39.52
CA SER A 63 1.67 -13.34 -40.06
C SER A 63 1.24 -14.77 -39.77
N HIS A 64 1.06 -15.60 -40.79
CA HIS A 64 0.49 -16.95 -40.66
C HIS A 64 -0.88 -16.99 -39.92
N GLY A 65 -1.67 -15.95 -40.07
CA GLY A 65 -2.97 -15.83 -39.39
C GLY A 65 -2.91 -15.32 -37.97
N PHE A 66 -1.71 -15.19 -37.36
CA PHE A 66 -1.53 -14.62 -36.04
C PHE A 66 -1.27 -13.11 -36.11
N SER A 67 -2.02 -12.33 -35.41
CA SER A 67 -1.71 -10.90 -35.23
C SER A 67 -0.56 -10.72 -34.22
N PRO A 68 0.15 -9.58 -34.22
CA PRO A 68 1.24 -9.32 -33.29
C PRO A 68 0.88 -9.54 -31.83
N ILE A 69 -0.36 -9.27 -31.41
CA ILE A 69 -0.80 -9.47 -30.04
C ILE A 69 -0.81 -10.95 -29.62
N HIS A 70 -1.16 -11.89 -30.52
CA HIS A 70 -1.07 -13.32 -30.26
C HIS A 70 0.39 -13.76 -30.09
N LEU A 71 1.27 -13.23 -30.94
CA LEU A 71 2.70 -13.54 -30.87
C LEU A 71 3.35 -13.00 -29.61
N ALA A 72 2.86 -11.86 -29.09
CA ALA A 72 3.34 -11.27 -27.85
C ALA A 72 3.04 -12.14 -26.62
N VAL A 73 1.92 -12.85 -26.61
CA VAL A 73 1.55 -13.79 -25.53
C VAL A 73 2.59 -14.90 -25.36
N THR A 74 3.15 -15.40 -26.48
CA THR A 74 4.13 -16.48 -26.50
C THR A 74 5.57 -16.01 -26.76
N ALA A 75 5.81 -14.69 -26.73
CA ALA A 75 7.12 -14.11 -26.97
C ALA A 75 8.16 -14.63 -25.97
N LYS A 76 9.43 -14.67 -26.40
CA LYS A 76 10.53 -15.21 -25.57
C LYS A 76 10.86 -14.36 -24.36
N ALA A 77 10.68 -13.04 -24.48
CA ALA A 77 10.97 -12.07 -23.43
C ALA A 77 10.04 -10.84 -23.55
N GLU A 78 10.02 -10.01 -22.54
CA GLU A 78 9.38 -8.67 -22.51
C GLU A 78 7.89 -8.65 -22.90
N ARG A 79 7.16 -9.75 -22.62
CA ARG A 79 5.76 -9.93 -23.04
C ARG A 79 4.84 -8.79 -22.62
N LEU A 80 4.92 -8.39 -21.35
CA LEU A 80 4.04 -7.37 -20.80
C LEU A 80 4.25 -6.00 -21.46
N GLN A 81 5.52 -5.61 -21.63
CA GLN A 81 5.89 -4.34 -22.26
C GLN A 81 5.50 -4.32 -23.75
N ILE A 82 5.75 -5.45 -24.46
CA ILE A 82 5.38 -5.57 -25.87
C ILE A 82 3.86 -5.50 -26.03
N ILE A 83 3.06 -6.19 -25.19
CA ILE A 83 1.59 -6.12 -25.21
C ILE A 83 1.13 -4.69 -24.99
N SER A 84 1.72 -3.98 -24.02
CA SER A 84 1.38 -2.58 -23.72
C SER A 84 1.72 -1.65 -24.90
N LEU A 85 2.86 -1.85 -25.57
CA LEU A 85 3.24 -1.07 -26.76
C LEU A 85 2.29 -1.32 -27.93
N LEU A 86 1.94 -2.58 -28.21
CA LEU A 86 1.00 -2.95 -29.25
C LEU A 86 -0.38 -2.33 -29.01
N GLN A 87 -0.87 -2.36 -27.77
CA GLN A 87 -2.12 -1.75 -27.41
C GLN A 87 -2.08 -0.21 -27.57
N SER A 88 -0.98 0.44 -27.17
CA SER A 88 -0.78 1.88 -27.38
C SER A 88 -0.79 2.24 -28.88
N ALA A 89 -0.32 1.32 -29.72
CA ALA A 89 -0.39 1.43 -31.19
C ALA A 89 -1.75 1.00 -31.78
N LYS A 90 -2.77 0.73 -30.94
CA LYS A 90 -4.14 0.32 -31.30
C LYS A 90 -4.24 -1.07 -31.91
N ALA A 91 -3.45 -2.04 -31.41
CA ALA A 91 -3.65 -3.44 -31.72
C ALA A 91 -5.03 -3.92 -31.28
N ASP A 92 -5.70 -4.70 -32.13
CA ASP A 92 -6.97 -5.34 -31.80
C ASP A 92 -6.73 -6.53 -30.86
N LEU A 93 -7.09 -6.35 -29.57
CA LEU A 93 -6.97 -7.36 -28.53
C LEU A 93 -7.93 -8.54 -28.73
N ASN A 94 -8.96 -8.39 -29.57
CA ASN A 94 -9.99 -9.37 -29.82
C ASN A 94 -9.84 -10.05 -31.21
N ALA A 95 -8.76 -9.75 -31.91
CA ALA A 95 -8.43 -10.47 -33.14
C ALA A 95 -8.38 -11.98 -32.85
N GLN A 96 -8.85 -12.78 -33.80
CA GLN A 96 -8.80 -14.24 -33.74
C GLN A 96 -7.61 -14.77 -34.49
N ASP A 97 -6.96 -15.79 -33.97
CA ASP A 97 -5.93 -16.58 -34.61
C ASP A 97 -6.55 -17.61 -35.61
N PRO A 98 -5.76 -18.43 -36.33
CA PRO A 98 -6.31 -19.44 -37.24
C PRO A 98 -7.22 -20.47 -36.58
N ASP A 99 -7.06 -20.71 -35.29
CA ASP A 99 -7.93 -21.59 -34.50
C ASP A 99 -9.18 -20.90 -33.94
N GLY A 100 -9.38 -19.61 -34.21
CA GLY A 100 -10.49 -18.83 -33.70
C GLY A 100 -10.31 -18.35 -32.26
N ASN A 101 -9.13 -18.51 -31.67
CA ASN A 101 -8.85 -18.04 -30.31
C ASN A 101 -8.43 -16.57 -30.31
N THR A 102 -8.84 -15.83 -29.29
CA THR A 102 -8.30 -14.50 -29.02
C THR A 102 -6.99 -14.61 -28.21
N ALA A 103 -6.21 -13.54 -28.16
CA ALA A 103 -4.92 -13.52 -27.46
C ALA A 103 -5.07 -13.91 -25.97
N ILE A 104 -6.16 -13.55 -25.30
CA ILE A 104 -6.39 -13.92 -23.90
C ILE A 104 -6.74 -15.41 -23.74
N ILE A 105 -7.44 -16.02 -24.70
CA ILE A 105 -7.69 -17.46 -24.71
C ILE A 105 -6.36 -18.21 -24.89
N SER A 106 -5.53 -17.78 -25.84
CA SER A 106 -4.19 -18.34 -26.05
C SER A 106 -3.30 -18.19 -24.82
N ALA A 107 -3.41 -17.08 -24.07
CA ALA A 107 -2.70 -16.89 -22.81
C ALA A 107 -3.12 -17.92 -21.74
N ILE A 108 -4.43 -18.21 -21.63
CA ILE A 108 -4.97 -19.16 -20.67
C ILE A 108 -4.57 -20.61 -21.02
N GLU A 109 -4.67 -20.98 -22.29
CA GLU A 109 -4.45 -22.36 -22.73
C GLU A 109 -2.96 -22.73 -22.86
N GLN A 110 -2.15 -21.81 -23.38
CA GLN A 110 -0.78 -22.12 -23.77
C GLN A 110 0.26 -21.70 -22.72
N THR A 111 0.14 -20.50 -22.14
CA THR A 111 1.18 -19.97 -21.26
C THR A 111 0.83 -20.04 -19.78
N GLN A 112 -0.44 -19.98 -19.45
CA GLN A 112 -0.96 -19.90 -18.09
C GLN A 112 -0.29 -18.79 -17.25
N ASP A 113 0.23 -17.76 -17.93
CA ASP A 113 0.88 -16.61 -17.32
C ASP A 113 -0.20 -15.64 -16.79
N ASP A 114 -0.43 -15.65 -15.49
CA ASP A 114 -1.47 -14.84 -14.86
C ASP A 114 -1.23 -13.33 -15.06
N LYS A 115 0.01 -12.88 -15.17
CA LYS A 115 0.34 -11.47 -15.41
C LYS A 115 -0.08 -11.02 -16.80
N VAL A 116 0.18 -11.86 -17.81
CA VAL A 116 -0.25 -11.62 -19.21
C VAL A 116 -1.78 -11.61 -19.28
N ILE A 117 -2.44 -12.58 -18.65
CA ILE A 117 -3.92 -12.67 -18.63
C ILE A 117 -4.52 -11.43 -17.95
N ARG A 118 -4.01 -11.02 -16.79
CA ARG A 118 -4.47 -9.80 -16.10
C ARG A 118 -4.26 -8.55 -16.95
N LEU A 119 -3.10 -8.43 -17.60
CA LEU A 119 -2.81 -7.28 -18.46
C LEU A 119 -3.79 -7.22 -19.63
N LEU A 120 -3.97 -8.30 -20.40
CA LEU A 120 -4.91 -8.33 -21.52
C LEU A 120 -6.33 -7.98 -21.09
N ARG A 121 -6.79 -8.52 -19.96
CA ARG A 121 -8.09 -8.18 -19.39
C ARG A 121 -8.20 -6.69 -19.03
N ARG A 122 -7.19 -6.12 -18.37
CA ARG A 122 -7.16 -4.68 -18.00
C ARG A 122 -7.16 -3.77 -19.21
N LEU A 123 -6.53 -4.21 -20.29
CA LEU A 123 -6.50 -3.48 -21.55
C LEU A 123 -7.82 -3.60 -22.35
N GLY A 124 -8.79 -4.39 -21.86
CA GLY A 124 -10.12 -4.49 -22.45
C GLY A 124 -10.32 -5.69 -23.39
N ALA A 125 -9.48 -6.74 -23.29
CA ALA A 125 -9.74 -7.97 -24.03
C ALA A 125 -11.10 -8.58 -23.63
N ASN A 126 -11.87 -9.02 -24.62
CA ASN A 126 -13.19 -9.60 -24.42
C ASN A 126 -13.08 -11.01 -23.82
N LEU A 127 -13.55 -11.13 -22.56
CA LEU A 127 -13.54 -12.42 -21.84
C LEU A 127 -14.69 -13.35 -22.24
N ASP A 128 -15.70 -12.83 -22.93
CA ASP A 128 -16.88 -13.58 -23.34
C ASP A 128 -16.80 -14.04 -24.81
N ALA A 129 -15.73 -13.69 -25.53
CA ALA A 129 -15.47 -14.22 -26.85
C ALA A 129 -15.18 -15.73 -26.76
N GLN A 130 -15.80 -16.51 -27.65
CA GLN A 130 -15.60 -17.94 -27.72
C GLN A 130 -14.38 -18.27 -28.60
N GLY A 131 -13.56 -19.19 -28.15
CA GLY A 131 -12.46 -19.76 -28.91
C GLY A 131 -12.85 -21.04 -29.66
N ARG A 132 -11.85 -21.75 -30.20
CA ARG A 132 -12.02 -23.01 -30.94
C ARG A 132 -12.85 -24.05 -30.19
N SER A 133 -12.70 -24.16 -28.88
CA SER A 133 -13.42 -25.11 -28.03
C SER A 133 -14.90 -24.73 -27.79
N GLY A 134 -15.36 -23.62 -28.33
CA GLY A 134 -16.67 -23.03 -28.01
C GLY A 134 -16.77 -22.46 -26.59
N LYS A 135 -15.68 -22.49 -25.82
CA LYS A 135 -15.61 -21.95 -24.46
C LYS A 135 -15.10 -20.52 -24.47
N THR A 136 -15.59 -19.71 -23.56
CA THR A 136 -15.09 -18.37 -23.32
C THR A 136 -13.81 -18.37 -22.47
N ALA A 137 -13.05 -17.26 -22.47
CA ALA A 137 -11.89 -17.11 -21.61
C ALA A 137 -12.23 -17.33 -20.12
N LYS A 138 -13.42 -16.88 -19.67
CA LYS A 138 -13.91 -17.12 -18.31
C LYS A 138 -14.08 -18.61 -18.01
N GLN A 139 -14.79 -19.34 -18.89
CA GLN A 139 -15.04 -20.77 -18.73
C GLN A 139 -13.75 -21.60 -18.75
N LEU A 140 -12.79 -21.24 -19.64
CA LEU A 140 -11.48 -21.89 -19.69
C LEU A 140 -10.69 -21.66 -18.40
N ALA A 141 -10.66 -20.43 -17.91
CA ALA A 141 -9.98 -20.11 -16.68
C ALA A 141 -10.62 -20.82 -15.46
N GLU A 142 -11.95 -20.86 -15.36
CA GLU A 142 -12.67 -21.58 -14.29
C GLU A 142 -12.35 -23.07 -14.25
N SER A 143 -12.17 -23.67 -15.42
CA SER A 143 -11.80 -25.09 -15.55
C SER A 143 -10.30 -25.35 -15.35
N SER A 144 -9.46 -24.31 -15.24
CA SER A 144 -8.01 -24.44 -15.04
C SER A 144 -7.70 -24.95 -13.62
N THR A 145 -6.73 -25.84 -13.51
CA THR A 145 -6.16 -26.27 -12.22
C THR A 145 -5.31 -25.19 -11.57
N ASN A 146 -4.81 -24.22 -12.36
CA ASN A 146 -4.00 -23.12 -11.87
C ASN A 146 -4.89 -22.02 -11.23
N ILE A 147 -4.78 -21.87 -9.91
CA ILE A 147 -5.55 -20.87 -9.16
C ILE A 147 -5.28 -19.43 -9.61
N LEU A 148 -4.04 -19.12 -10.03
CA LEU A 148 -3.67 -17.78 -10.49
C LEU A 148 -4.36 -17.44 -11.81
N VAL A 149 -4.52 -18.41 -12.71
CA VAL A 149 -5.27 -18.27 -13.97
C VAL A 149 -6.76 -18.00 -13.67
N ARG A 150 -7.36 -18.77 -12.76
CA ARG A 150 -8.75 -18.53 -12.32
C ARG A 150 -8.97 -17.13 -11.76
N GLN A 151 -8.02 -16.64 -10.96
CA GLN A 151 -8.06 -15.29 -10.39
C GLN A 151 -7.79 -14.20 -11.42
N ALA A 152 -7.00 -14.48 -12.47
CA ALA A 152 -6.60 -13.48 -13.44
C ALA A 152 -7.75 -12.99 -14.34
N VAL A 153 -8.75 -13.83 -14.61
CA VAL A 153 -9.94 -13.47 -15.41
C VAL A 153 -11.07 -12.87 -14.58
N GLN A 154 -11.04 -13.03 -13.26
CA GLN A 154 -12.01 -12.37 -12.40
C GLN A 154 -11.87 -10.85 -12.60
N PRO A 155 -12.99 -10.10 -12.64
CA PRO A 155 -12.90 -8.66 -12.61
C PRO A 155 -11.94 -8.31 -11.47
N ASP A 156 -11.03 -7.36 -11.73
CA ASP A 156 -10.29 -6.80 -10.61
C ASP A 156 -11.37 -6.50 -9.59
N ARG A 157 -11.40 -7.30 -8.51
CA ARG A 157 -12.34 -7.06 -7.42
C ARG A 157 -12.32 -5.57 -7.24
N PRO A 158 -13.51 -4.90 -7.23
CA PRO A 158 -13.54 -3.44 -7.27
C PRO A 158 -12.41 -3.00 -6.37
N ILE A 159 -11.61 -2.05 -6.85
CA ILE A 159 -10.40 -1.57 -6.15
C ILE A 159 -10.69 -1.34 -4.67
N LEU A 160 -11.96 -1.07 -4.30
CA LEU A 160 -12.50 -1.16 -2.94
C LEU A 160 -12.21 -2.49 -2.21
N ASP A 161 -12.22 -3.65 -2.85
CA ASP A 161 -11.93 -4.93 -2.16
C ASP A 161 -10.42 -5.25 -2.13
N ARG A 162 -9.65 -4.78 -3.12
CA ARG A 162 -8.17 -4.80 -3.04
C ARG A 162 -7.64 -3.71 -2.12
N LEU A 163 -8.26 -2.52 -2.12
CA LEU A 163 -7.96 -1.44 -1.19
C LEU A 163 -8.49 -1.73 0.21
N ARG A 164 -9.61 -2.44 0.36
CA ARG A 164 -10.00 -3.00 1.66
C ARG A 164 -8.90 -3.87 2.24
N THR A 165 -8.15 -4.62 1.43
CA THR A 165 -7.03 -5.43 1.92
C THR A 165 -5.78 -4.59 2.19
N VAL A 166 -5.44 -3.60 1.35
CA VAL A 166 -4.18 -2.82 1.45
C VAL A 166 -4.33 -1.63 2.41
N THR A 167 -5.41 -0.88 2.34
CA THR A 167 -5.72 0.20 3.31
C THR A 167 -6.10 -0.38 4.68
N TRP A 168 -6.69 -1.56 4.71
CA TRP A 168 -6.92 -2.37 5.89
C TRP A 168 -5.60 -2.64 6.63
N ILE A 169 -4.54 -2.99 5.93
CA ILE A 169 -3.23 -3.31 6.49
C ILE A 169 -2.53 -2.10 7.13
N VAL A 170 -2.57 -0.92 6.51
CA VAL A 170 -1.96 0.31 7.08
C VAL A 170 -2.59 0.67 8.42
N ASN A 171 -3.88 0.45 8.59
CA ASN A 171 -4.60 0.79 9.81
C ASN A 171 -4.70 -0.34 10.84
N VAL A 172 -4.44 -1.62 10.47
CA VAL A 172 -4.51 -2.76 11.39
C VAL A 172 -3.54 -2.61 12.54
N VAL A 173 -2.28 -2.31 12.26
CA VAL A 173 -1.25 -2.27 13.30
C VAL A 173 -1.42 -1.03 14.17
N VAL A 174 -1.75 0.11 13.58
CA VAL A 174 -2.11 1.33 14.30
C VAL A 174 -3.44 1.14 15.03
N GLY A 175 -4.42 0.51 14.40
CA GLY A 175 -5.72 0.19 14.98
C GLY A 175 -5.62 -0.81 16.13
N ALA A 176 -4.80 -1.85 16.04
CA ALA A 176 -4.62 -2.82 17.12
C ALA A 176 -3.95 -2.20 18.35
N PHE A 177 -2.93 -1.37 18.15
CA PHE A 177 -2.30 -0.66 19.26
C PHE A 177 -3.24 0.37 19.89
N ARG A 178 -3.98 1.12 19.06
CA ARG A 178 -5.02 2.05 19.50
C ARG A 178 -6.23 1.32 20.08
N TYR A 179 -6.59 0.16 19.54
CA TYR A 179 -7.68 -0.66 20.04
C TYR A 179 -7.35 -1.19 21.43
N VAL A 180 -6.14 -1.69 21.65
CA VAL A 180 -5.65 -2.05 22.98
C VAL A 180 -5.76 -0.83 23.91
N VAL A 181 -5.42 0.36 23.46
CA VAL A 181 -5.54 1.61 24.24
C VAL A 181 -6.98 2.10 24.35
N ARG A 182 -7.84 2.01 23.31
CA ARG A 182 -9.20 2.61 23.25
C ARG A 182 -10.32 1.72 23.73
N THR A 183 -10.38 0.45 23.33
CA THR A 183 -11.48 -0.45 23.74
C THR A 183 -11.41 -0.74 25.21
N PHE A 184 -10.19 -0.64 25.75
CA PHE A 184 -9.95 -0.77 27.17
C PHE A 184 -10.20 0.53 27.94
N ILE A 185 -10.48 1.65 27.24
CA ILE A 185 -10.37 2.96 27.89
C ILE A 185 -11.63 3.84 27.85
N GLN A 186 -12.44 3.86 26.79
CA GLN A 186 -13.33 5.00 26.58
C GLN A 186 -14.79 4.82 26.19
N LYS A 187 -15.37 3.64 26.02
CA LYS A 187 -16.83 3.61 25.83
C LYS A 187 -17.51 2.72 26.86
N PRO A 188 -18.41 3.31 27.68
CA PRO A 188 -19.48 2.54 28.27
C PRO A 188 -20.31 1.96 27.11
N VAL A 189 -20.54 0.66 27.15
CA VAL A 189 -21.30 -0.14 26.18
C VAL A 189 -22.79 0.23 26.28
N TYR A 190 -23.17 1.51 26.09
CA TYR A 190 -24.57 1.93 26.19
C TYR A 190 -25.38 1.75 24.92
N LYS A 191 -24.76 1.57 23.76
CA LYS A 191 -25.51 1.48 22.49
C LYS A 191 -25.84 0.07 22.02
N ILE A 192 -25.27 -0.96 22.59
CA ILE A 192 -25.61 -2.35 22.22
C ILE A 192 -26.76 -2.90 23.10
N PHE A 193 -26.97 -2.34 24.29
CA PHE A 193 -28.03 -2.80 25.22
C PHE A 193 -29.38 -2.12 25.06
N ASP A 194 -29.51 -1.00 24.36
CA ASP A 194 -30.79 -0.31 24.13
C ASP A 194 -31.74 -1.06 23.19
N VAL A 195 -31.29 -2.13 22.54
CA VAL A 195 -32.16 -3.01 21.74
C VAL A 195 -32.92 -4.01 22.61
N PHE A 196 -32.53 -4.24 23.85
CA PHE A 196 -33.08 -5.34 24.64
C PHE A 196 -33.87 -4.99 25.91
N LYS A 197 -33.95 -3.78 26.40
CA LYS A 197 -34.92 -3.47 27.50
C LYS A 197 -35.21 -1.96 27.63
N GLY A 198 -36.45 -1.57 27.34
CA GLY A 198 -36.98 -0.27 27.69
C GLY A 198 -37.10 -0.09 29.21
N ARG A 199 -36.35 0.87 29.73
CA ARG A 199 -36.73 1.78 30.83
C ARG A 199 -35.61 2.80 31.06
N ARG A 200 -35.97 4.07 30.91
CA ARG A 200 -35.10 5.23 31.09
C ARG A 200 -34.87 5.49 32.57
N GLN A 201 -33.62 5.59 33.00
CA GLN A 201 -33.17 6.47 34.08
C GLN A 201 -31.98 7.27 33.56
N ALA A 202 -32.02 8.60 33.77
CA ALA A 202 -31.00 9.51 33.33
C ALA A 202 -29.67 9.24 34.07
N PRO A 203 -28.51 9.29 33.38
CA PRO A 203 -27.21 9.10 34.01
C PRO A 203 -26.83 10.35 34.83
N PRO A 204 -26.01 10.19 35.89
CA PRO A 204 -25.44 11.32 36.60
C PRO A 204 -24.52 12.11 35.69
N GLN A 205 -24.61 13.43 35.75
CA GLN A 205 -23.77 14.36 35.00
C GLN A 205 -22.29 14.13 35.35
N PRO A 206 -21.38 14.03 34.33
CA PRO A 206 -19.95 14.03 34.62
C PRO A 206 -19.52 15.39 35.15
N ALA A 207 -18.61 15.38 36.12
CA ALA A 207 -17.98 16.58 36.65
C ALA A 207 -17.43 17.42 35.48
N GLN A 208 -17.71 18.72 35.54
CA GLN A 208 -17.34 19.70 34.51
C GLN A 208 -15.82 19.71 34.30
N ALA A 209 -15.35 19.06 33.23
CA ALA A 209 -14.03 19.33 32.68
C ALA A 209 -14.00 20.80 32.23
N GLY A 210 -13.00 21.54 32.65
CA GLY A 210 -12.83 22.94 32.25
C GLY A 210 -12.78 23.06 30.72
N PRO A 211 -13.09 24.23 30.13
CA PRO A 211 -13.21 24.39 28.70
C PRO A 211 -11.94 23.93 27.97
N ALA A 212 -12.08 22.97 27.09
CA ALA A 212 -10.97 22.49 26.24
C ALA A 212 -10.40 23.68 25.47
N ILE A 213 -9.08 23.89 25.55
CA ILE A 213 -8.40 24.94 24.78
C ILE A 213 -8.48 24.56 23.30
N LYS A 214 -9.40 25.20 22.56
CA LYS A 214 -9.61 24.90 21.13
C LYS A 214 -8.35 25.15 20.30
N HIS A 215 -7.62 26.25 20.60
CA HIS A 215 -6.41 26.63 19.84
C HIS A 215 -5.31 27.10 20.81
N PRO A 216 -4.37 26.22 21.21
CA PRO A 216 -3.26 26.63 22.06
C PRO A 216 -2.42 27.72 21.39
N GLN A 217 -2.05 28.76 22.11
CA GLN A 217 -1.28 29.90 21.59
C GLN A 217 0.11 30.04 22.22
N THR A 218 0.33 29.41 23.37
CA THR A 218 1.55 29.53 24.18
C THR A 218 2.08 28.15 24.54
N GLU A 219 3.34 28.07 24.96
CA GLU A 219 3.94 26.84 25.49
C GLU A 219 3.05 26.20 26.59
N ALA A 220 2.62 27.00 27.54
CA ALA A 220 1.72 26.53 28.61
C ALA A 220 0.36 26.03 28.07
N GLY A 221 -0.15 26.66 27.03
CA GLY A 221 -1.37 26.23 26.35
C GLY A 221 -1.20 24.89 25.62
N PHE A 222 -0.09 24.71 24.89
CA PHE A 222 0.24 23.43 24.24
C PHE A 222 0.45 22.33 25.27
N LYS A 223 1.18 22.62 26.35
CA LYS A 223 1.39 21.65 27.45
C LYS A 223 0.05 21.21 28.05
N LYS A 224 -0.83 22.14 28.40
CA LYS A 224 -2.17 21.84 28.97
C LYS A 224 -3.01 21.01 27.99
N SER A 225 -2.93 21.29 26.69
CA SER A 225 -3.62 20.52 25.65
C SER A 225 -3.06 19.10 25.54
N LEU A 226 -1.74 18.92 25.67
CA LEU A 226 -1.10 17.60 25.70
C LEU A 226 -1.44 16.81 26.95
N ASP A 227 -1.41 17.44 28.12
CA ASP A 227 -1.75 16.79 29.39
C ASP A 227 -3.21 16.25 29.34
N SER A 228 -4.17 17.07 28.85
CA SER A 228 -5.55 16.61 28.63
C SER A 228 -5.64 15.46 27.65
N TYR A 229 -4.91 15.54 26.52
CA TYR A 229 -4.92 14.47 25.53
C TYR A 229 -4.30 13.16 26.06
N ILE A 230 -3.23 13.25 26.86
CA ILE A 230 -2.58 12.11 27.53
C ILE A 230 -3.57 11.43 28.47
N GLU A 231 -4.29 12.20 29.29
CA GLU A 231 -5.32 11.70 30.18
C GLU A 231 -6.47 11.04 29.40
N ASP A 232 -7.03 11.74 28.42
CA ASP A 232 -8.15 11.27 27.58
C ASP A 232 -7.77 10.01 26.77
N SER A 233 -6.51 9.89 26.36
CA SER A 233 -5.98 8.77 25.56
C SER A 233 -5.30 7.69 26.40
N CYS A 234 -5.28 7.84 27.74
CA CYS A 234 -4.62 6.93 28.69
C CYS A 234 -3.16 6.64 28.36
N LEU A 235 -2.44 7.70 28.04
CA LEU A 235 -0.99 7.65 27.77
C LEU A 235 -0.17 8.00 29.01
N ASP A 236 -0.80 8.12 30.18
CA ASP A 236 -0.19 8.43 31.48
C ASP A 236 0.93 7.46 31.88
N LYS A 237 0.86 6.21 31.42
CA LYS A 237 1.94 5.21 31.63
C LYS A 237 3.24 5.54 30.89
N PHE A 238 3.17 6.29 29.80
CA PHE A 238 4.32 6.67 28.99
C PHE A 238 4.87 8.05 29.39
N PHE A 239 4.02 8.91 29.90
CA PHE A 239 4.37 10.31 30.14
C PHE A 239 4.02 10.72 31.57
N SER A 240 5.05 10.83 32.42
CA SER A 240 4.87 11.37 33.76
C SER A 240 4.62 12.89 33.73
N PRO A 241 3.86 13.43 34.69
CA PRO A 241 3.72 14.87 34.85
C PRO A 241 5.10 15.56 34.94
N GLY A 242 5.31 16.60 34.13
CA GLY A 242 6.58 17.33 34.11
C GLY A 242 7.69 16.71 33.27
N SER A 243 7.39 15.69 32.45
CA SER A 243 8.34 15.08 31.52
C SER A 243 9.05 16.15 30.67
N LYS A 244 10.39 16.06 30.61
CA LYS A 244 11.23 16.93 29.76
C LYS A 244 10.82 16.85 28.30
N PHE A 245 10.44 15.66 27.83
CA PHE A 245 9.95 15.43 26.46
C PHE A 245 8.71 16.28 26.16
N LEU A 246 7.71 16.31 27.06
CA LEU A 246 6.50 17.11 26.88
C LEU A 246 6.79 18.62 26.88
N GLN A 247 7.75 19.04 27.68
CA GLN A 247 8.22 20.43 27.68
C GLN A 247 8.83 20.79 26.34
N GLU A 248 9.76 19.99 25.83
CA GLU A 248 10.42 20.23 24.54
C GLU A 248 9.42 20.27 23.37
N VAL A 249 8.47 19.32 23.33
CA VAL A 249 7.38 19.31 22.33
C VAL A 249 6.54 20.60 22.40
N SER A 250 6.18 21.03 23.62
CA SER A 250 5.36 22.24 23.82
C SER A 250 6.13 23.51 23.42
N GLN A 251 7.41 23.59 23.73
CA GLN A 251 8.28 24.71 23.33
C GLN A 251 8.46 24.75 21.80
N LYS A 252 8.72 23.62 21.16
CA LYS A 252 8.84 23.54 19.70
C LYS A 252 7.53 23.91 19.01
N ALA A 253 6.37 23.49 19.55
CA ALA A 253 5.07 23.87 19.02
C ALA A 253 4.81 25.40 19.11
N ALA A 254 5.15 26.03 20.23
CA ALA A 254 5.04 27.47 20.37
C ALA A 254 5.99 28.21 19.39
N LYS A 255 7.25 27.78 19.28
CA LYS A 255 8.20 28.34 18.31
C LYS A 255 7.73 28.16 16.86
N LEU A 256 7.22 26.98 16.50
CA LEU A 256 6.69 26.71 15.16
C LEU A 256 5.52 27.63 14.83
N LYS A 257 4.61 27.85 15.78
CA LYS A 257 3.47 28.75 15.60
C LYS A 257 3.92 30.20 15.31
N ASP A 258 4.96 30.66 15.99
CA ASP A 258 5.46 32.03 15.87
C ASP A 258 6.46 32.23 14.73
N ASP A 259 6.89 31.15 14.03
CA ASP A 259 7.76 31.24 12.86
C ASP A 259 6.98 31.83 11.66
N PRO A 260 7.42 32.96 11.08
CA PRO A 260 6.78 33.56 9.90
C PRO A 260 6.72 32.64 8.67
N ARG A 261 7.59 31.62 8.61
CA ARG A 261 7.62 30.62 7.54
C ARG A 261 6.73 29.43 7.80
N ASN A 262 6.04 29.42 8.96
CA ASN A 262 5.15 28.35 9.32
C ASN A 262 3.96 28.23 8.35
N LYS A 263 3.80 27.04 7.81
CA LYS A 263 2.72 26.68 6.87
C LYS A 263 1.52 26.01 7.51
N TYR A 264 1.65 25.62 8.80
CA TYR A 264 0.61 24.90 9.53
C TYR A 264 -0.39 25.86 10.20
N LYS A 265 -1.67 25.51 10.14
CA LYS A 265 -2.74 26.18 10.89
C LYS A 265 -2.64 25.82 12.39
N PRO A 266 -3.22 26.61 13.30
CA PRO A 266 -3.19 26.32 14.73
C PRO A 266 -3.66 24.92 15.11
N ASP A 267 -4.73 24.41 14.47
CA ASP A 267 -5.22 23.05 14.69
C ASP A 267 -4.22 22.00 14.24
N GLN A 268 -3.55 22.22 13.12
CA GLN A 268 -2.52 21.33 12.61
C GLN A 268 -1.30 21.27 13.54
N ILE A 269 -0.91 22.40 14.15
CA ILE A 269 0.17 22.40 15.15
C ILE A 269 -0.24 21.60 16.40
N LYS A 270 -1.49 21.74 16.84
CA LYS A 270 -2.05 20.90 17.90
C LYS A 270 -1.99 19.41 17.55
N ASP A 271 -2.31 19.06 16.31
CA ASP A 271 -2.25 17.68 15.82
C ASP A 271 -0.82 17.16 15.72
N LEU A 272 0.13 17.99 15.28
CA LEU A 272 1.56 17.69 15.32
C LEU A 272 2.06 17.37 16.74
N THR A 273 1.57 18.09 17.76
CA THR A 273 1.92 17.78 19.16
C THR A 273 1.44 16.40 19.59
N ARG A 274 0.26 15.98 19.11
CA ARG A 274 -0.28 14.64 19.38
C ARG A 274 0.52 13.55 18.68
N VAL A 275 0.89 13.76 17.40
CA VAL A 275 1.75 12.85 16.64
C VAL A 275 3.09 12.67 17.32
N ALA A 276 3.67 13.75 17.87
CA ALA A 276 4.95 13.72 18.55
C ALA A 276 4.97 12.81 19.79
N LEU A 277 3.82 12.51 20.41
CA LEU A 277 3.75 11.57 21.53
C LEU A 277 4.04 10.12 21.13
N TYR A 278 3.88 9.78 19.88
CA TYR A 278 4.07 8.42 19.38
C TYR A 278 5.47 8.23 18.79
N GLN A 279 6.00 7.01 18.88
CA GLN A 279 7.20 6.61 18.16
C GLN A 279 6.80 6.09 16.79
N PRO A 280 7.06 6.82 15.70
CA PRO A 280 6.68 6.38 14.37
C PRO A 280 7.56 5.23 13.90
N VAL A 281 6.96 4.19 13.35
CA VAL A 281 7.63 3.09 12.67
C VAL A 281 7.10 3.02 11.24
N LEU A 282 7.94 3.30 10.27
CA LEU A 282 7.63 3.17 8.86
C LEU A 282 8.00 1.78 8.40
N TYR A 283 6.98 0.98 8.08
CA TYR A 283 7.13 -0.38 7.62
C TYR A 283 6.85 -0.44 6.12
N SER A 284 7.93 -0.42 5.34
CA SER A 284 7.91 -0.21 3.89
C SER A 284 8.05 -1.53 3.14
N ASP A 285 7.21 -1.68 2.11
CA ASP A 285 7.28 -2.80 1.19
C ASP A 285 8.45 -2.59 0.21
N ASP A 286 9.36 -3.55 0.18
CA ASP A 286 10.49 -3.63 -0.74
C ASP A 286 10.42 -4.91 -1.59
N SER A 287 9.22 -5.44 -1.82
CA SER A 287 8.99 -6.60 -2.67
C SER A 287 9.22 -6.28 -4.16
N SER A 288 9.33 -7.32 -4.97
CA SER A 288 9.64 -7.19 -6.41
C SER A 288 8.62 -6.37 -7.20
N SER A 289 7.34 -6.31 -6.77
CA SER A 289 6.28 -5.53 -7.39
C SER A 289 6.51 -4.01 -7.29
N MET A 290 7.27 -3.58 -6.28
CA MET A 290 7.59 -2.16 -6.08
C MET A 290 8.51 -1.57 -7.15
N ARG A 291 9.13 -2.41 -8.02
CA ARG A 291 9.91 -1.94 -9.19
C ARG A 291 9.02 -1.38 -10.31
N GLU A 292 7.74 -1.73 -10.31
CA GLU A 292 6.81 -1.37 -11.37
C GLU A 292 6.32 0.08 -11.20
N GLU A 293 6.03 0.77 -12.32
CA GLU A 293 5.27 2.03 -12.36
C GLU A 293 5.79 3.16 -11.45
N MET A 294 7.10 3.25 -11.22
CA MET A 294 7.70 4.27 -10.35
C MET A 294 7.28 4.16 -8.86
N ARG A 295 6.67 3.04 -8.44
CA ARG A 295 6.14 2.85 -7.08
C ARG A 295 7.21 3.03 -6.01
N TRP A 296 8.41 2.49 -6.26
CA TRP A 296 9.52 2.64 -5.33
C TRP A 296 9.94 4.10 -5.14
N GLN A 297 9.97 4.87 -6.22
CA GLN A 297 10.30 6.28 -6.15
C GLN A 297 9.20 7.08 -5.42
N ALA A 298 7.93 6.80 -5.70
CA ALA A 298 6.80 7.41 -5.01
C ALA A 298 6.81 7.06 -3.51
N GLN A 299 7.12 5.81 -3.16
CA GLN A 299 7.25 5.39 -1.76
C GLN A 299 8.39 6.11 -1.04
N ARG A 300 9.56 6.29 -1.67
CA ARG A 300 10.67 7.06 -1.09
C ARG A 300 10.27 8.48 -0.74
N GLU A 301 9.62 9.17 -1.68
CA GLU A 301 9.13 10.52 -1.47
C GLU A 301 8.08 10.59 -0.36
N LEU A 302 7.15 9.64 -0.33
CA LEU A 302 6.12 9.53 0.69
C LEU A 302 6.73 9.30 2.08
N VAL A 303 7.66 8.35 2.21
CA VAL A 303 8.40 8.06 3.45
C VAL A 303 9.13 9.30 3.95
N LYS A 304 9.81 10.02 3.07
CA LYS A 304 10.51 11.28 3.39
C LYS A 304 9.55 12.35 3.95
N ARG A 305 8.42 12.56 3.29
CA ARG A 305 7.41 13.55 3.71
C ARG A 305 6.76 13.18 5.04
N ILE A 306 6.38 11.92 5.22
CA ILE A 306 5.83 11.43 6.50
C ILE A 306 6.86 11.62 7.62
N THR A 307 8.12 11.28 7.36
CA THR A 307 9.21 11.50 8.32
C THR A 307 9.34 12.96 8.70
N ASN A 308 9.33 13.87 7.72
CA ASN A 308 9.39 15.31 7.98
C ASN A 308 8.24 15.78 8.89
N ILE A 309 7.01 15.36 8.61
CA ILE A 309 5.83 15.72 9.42
C ILE A 309 5.95 15.12 10.83
N ALA A 310 6.27 13.86 10.95
CA ALA A 310 6.30 13.14 12.23
C ALA A 310 7.42 13.62 13.16
N THR A 311 8.48 14.22 12.61
CA THR A 311 9.64 14.68 13.38
C THR A 311 9.67 16.19 13.65
N GLN A 312 8.65 16.95 13.22
CA GLN A 312 8.59 18.40 13.38
C GLN A 312 8.79 18.89 14.81
N LEU A 313 8.17 18.22 15.77
CA LEU A 313 8.10 18.67 17.15
C LEU A 313 8.85 17.78 18.14
N VAL A 314 9.38 16.63 17.72
CA VAL A 314 10.14 15.76 18.62
C VAL A 314 11.56 16.30 18.87
N PRO A 315 12.21 15.94 19.99
CA PRO A 315 13.63 16.25 20.25
C PRO A 315 14.55 15.86 19.10
N GLU A 316 15.73 16.49 18.99
CA GLU A 316 16.65 16.27 17.86
C GLU A 316 17.24 14.88 17.79
N ASP A 317 17.36 14.20 18.93
CA ASP A 317 17.80 12.81 19.05
C ASP A 317 16.71 11.78 18.76
N LYS A 318 15.49 12.23 18.42
CA LYS A 318 14.34 11.39 18.10
C LYS A 318 13.94 11.53 16.65
N GLY A 319 13.53 10.39 16.05
CA GLY A 319 13.14 10.33 14.66
C GLY A 319 12.13 9.21 14.40
N VAL A 320 12.10 8.70 13.19
CA VAL A 320 11.29 7.55 12.81
C VAL A 320 12.14 6.28 12.75
N HIS A 321 11.55 5.15 13.04
CA HIS A 321 12.15 3.86 12.75
C HIS A 321 11.72 3.41 11.35
N LEU A 322 12.66 3.01 10.50
CA LEU A 322 12.39 2.52 9.15
C LEU A 322 12.70 1.03 9.06
N ARG A 323 11.75 0.24 8.61
CA ARG A 323 11.86 -1.21 8.43
C ARG A 323 11.33 -1.62 7.08
N PHE A 324 11.97 -2.63 6.47
CA PHE A 324 11.57 -3.19 5.19
C PHE A 324 11.12 -4.65 5.34
N ILE A 325 10.19 -5.09 4.48
CA ILE A 325 9.68 -6.47 4.51
C ILE A 325 10.81 -7.47 4.24
N ASN A 326 11.59 -7.28 3.17
CA ASN A 326 12.57 -8.28 2.71
C ASN A 326 13.99 -8.01 3.18
N ARG A 327 14.42 -6.75 3.24
CA ARG A 327 15.80 -6.43 3.55
C ARG A 327 16.22 -7.00 4.92
N ALA A 328 17.30 -7.78 4.92
CA ALA A 328 17.74 -8.56 6.09
C ALA A 328 18.45 -7.73 7.17
N GLU A 329 18.96 -6.58 6.83
CA GLU A 329 19.70 -5.72 7.76
C GLU A 329 18.80 -5.20 8.86
N PRO A 330 19.35 -4.98 10.07
CA PRO A 330 18.62 -4.24 11.08
C PRO A 330 18.22 -2.90 10.46
N GLY A 331 16.96 -2.52 10.59
CA GLY A 331 16.50 -1.25 10.03
C GLY A 331 17.20 -0.07 10.68
N TRP A 332 16.77 1.10 10.31
CA TRP A 332 17.33 2.35 10.81
C TRP A 332 16.41 2.93 11.87
N ASP A 333 16.98 3.43 12.95
CA ASP A 333 16.27 4.02 14.07
C ASP A 333 16.52 5.53 14.13
N ASP A 334 15.55 6.27 14.65
CA ASP A 334 15.58 7.70 14.87
C ASP A 334 16.02 8.54 13.64
N LEU A 335 15.58 8.09 12.43
CA LEU A 335 15.87 8.81 11.20
C LEU A 335 15.12 10.14 11.10
N ARG A 336 15.79 11.11 10.48
CA ARG A 336 15.21 12.36 9.97
C ARG A 336 15.02 12.29 8.46
N SER A 337 14.26 13.23 7.92
CA SER A 337 13.88 13.24 6.49
C SER A 337 15.08 13.23 5.54
N GLU A 338 16.19 13.84 5.93
CA GLU A 338 17.42 13.93 5.14
C GLU A 338 18.06 12.57 4.91
N ALA A 339 18.02 11.69 5.92
CA ALA A 339 18.61 10.36 5.86
C ALA A 339 17.77 9.34 5.05
N ILE A 340 16.51 9.64 4.73
CA ILE A 340 15.62 8.69 4.04
C ILE A 340 16.13 8.36 2.64
N GLU A 341 16.58 9.37 1.89
CA GLU A 341 17.03 9.17 0.51
C GLU A 341 18.24 8.24 0.44
N GLU A 342 19.19 8.39 1.36
CA GLU A 342 20.40 7.57 1.42
C GLU A 342 20.09 6.12 1.77
N ASN A 343 19.13 5.92 2.68
CA ASN A 343 18.74 4.60 3.18
C ASN A 343 17.77 3.84 2.27
N MET A 344 17.25 4.45 1.21
CA MET A 344 16.35 3.85 0.24
C MET A 344 16.92 3.82 -1.19
N THR A 345 18.23 3.63 -1.34
CA THR A 345 18.93 3.62 -2.65
C THR A 345 19.01 2.26 -3.32
N PHE A 346 18.59 1.19 -2.63
CA PHE A 346 18.62 -0.19 -3.15
C PHE A 346 17.42 -0.51 -4.05
N GLU A 347 17.52 -1.60 -4.81
CA GLU A 347 16.41 -2.09 -5.62
C GLU A 347 15.51 -3.05 -4.82
N PRO A 348 14.18 -2.87 -4.86
CA PRO A 348 13.22 -3.76 -4.23
C PRO A 348 13.31 -5.18 -4.78
N SER A 349 13.17 -6.18 -3.91
CA SER A 349 13.19 -7.60 -4.30
C SER A 349 12.54 -8.47 -3.23
N GLY A 350 12.05 -9.65 -3.63
CA GLY A 350 11.48 -10.63 -2.71
C GLY A 350 9.95 -10.67 -2.72
N ASN A 351 9.40 -11.34 -1.72
CA ASN A 351 7.97 -11.57 -1.53
C ASN A 351 7.38 -10.59 -0.50
N THR A 352 6.05 -10.60 -0.35
CA THR A 352 5.34 -9.68 0.54
C THR A 352 4.82 -10.44 1.78
N GLN A 353 5.72 -10.88 2.67
CA GLN A 353 5.39 -11.57 3.92
C GLN A 353 5.10 -10.57 5.05
N ILE A 354 4.01 -9.84 4.92
CA ILE A 354 3.70 -8.67 5.76
C ILE A 354 3.59 -9.05 7.24
N GLY A 355 2.78 -10.03 7.57
CA GLY A 355 2.51 -10.43 8.96
C GLY A 355 3.73 -11.06 9.63
N THR A 356 4.38 -12.01 8.95
CA THR A 356 5.59 -12.66 9.46
C THR A 356 6.69 -11.65 9.75
N LYS A 357 6.97 -10.76 8.81
CA LYS A 357 8.04 -9.76 8.97
C LYS A 357 7.67 -8.63 9.93
N LEU A 358 6.37 -8.30 10.06
CA LEU A 358 5.90 -7.40 11.12
C LEU A 358 6.28 -7.95 12.50
N ARG A 359 6.00 -9.25 12.75
CA ARG A 359 6.38 -9.90 14.01
C ARG A 359 7.88 -9.82 14.23
N ASP A 360 8.67 -10.29 13.25
CA ASP A 360 10.11 -10.51 13.39
C ASP A 360 10.89 -9.20 13.51
N LYS A 361 10.53 -8.18 12.73
CA LYS A 361 11.32 -6.95 12.58
C LYS A 361 10.83 -5.77 13.40
N ILE A 362 9.59 -5.83 13.88
CA ILE A 362 8.98 -4.72 14.61
C ILE A 362 8.47 -5.18 15.97
N LEU A 363 7.53 -6.11 16.02
CA LEU A 363 6.90 -6.47 17.29
C LEU A 363 7.88 -7.20 18.23
N GLN A 364 8.72 -8.09 17.70
CA GLN A 364 9.70 -8.82 18.52
C GLN A 364 10.73 -7.87 19.13
N PRO A 365 11.51 -7.08 18.36
CA PRO A 365 12.57 -6.25 18.95
C PRO A 365 12.04 -5.04 19.74
N PHE A 366 10.98 -4.40 19.29
CA PHE A 366 10.51 -3.15 19.91
C PHE A 366 9.53 -3.35 21.06
N ILE A 367 8.80 -4.47 21.06
CA ILE A 367 7.75 -4.69 22.05
C ILE A 367 8.06 -5.93 22.88
N TYR A 368 8.17 -7.11 22.26
CA TYR A 368 8.23 -8.35 23.02
C TYR A 368 9.53 -8.50 23.81
N ASP A 369 10.66 -8.24 23.19
CA ASP A 369 11.97 -8.36 23.86
C ASP A 369 12.14 -7.30 24.97
N VAL A 370 11.61 -6.10 24.78
CA VAL A 370 11.61 -5.03 25.77
C VAL A 370 10.77 -5.43 26.98
N LEU A 371 9.54 -5.87 26.73
CA LEU A 371 8.61 -6.29 27.79
C LEU A 371 9.08 -7.56 28.53
N ASN A 372 9.72 -8.49 27.83
CA ASN A 372 10.25 -9.72 28.43
C ASN A 372 11.42 -9.43 29.37
N ARG A 373 12.18 -8.37 29.10
CA ARG A 373 13.25 -7.88 30.00
C ARG A 373 12.71 -7.09 31.19
N GLY A 374 11.39 -6.86 31.26
CA GLY A 374 10.76 -6.05 32.31
C GLY A 374 11.00 -4.55 32.14
N ILE A 375 11.43 -4.11 30.96
CA ILE A 375 11.66 -2.69 30.65
C ILE A 375 10.32 -2.09 30.19
N PRO A 376 9.88 -0.95 30.74
CA PRO A 376 8.69 -0.27 30.25
C PRO A 376 8.94 0.30 28.85
N LEU A 377 7.89 0.34 28.03
CA LEU A 377 7.94 1.03 26.74
C LEU A 377 8.03 2.54 26.97
N GLU A 378 8.98 3.20 26.31
CA GLU A 378 9.21 4.65 26.48
C GLU A 378 8.08 5.49 25.89
N ARG A 379 7.58 5.11 24.73
CA ARG A 379 6.53 5.79 23.98
C ARG A 379 5.60 4.77 23.29
N PRO A 380 4.34 5.09 23.03
CA PRO A 380 3.48 4.25 22.22
C PRO A 380 3.96 4.27 20.76
N TYR A 381 3.97 3.11 20.10
CA TYR A 381 4.37 3.01 18.70
C TYR A 381 3.22 3.36 17.75
N LEU A 382 3.51 4.15 16.72
CA LEU A 382 2.64 4.42 15.57
C LEU A 382 3.22 3.69 14.35
N ILE A 383 2.76 2.48 14.09
CA ILE A 383 3.29 1.67 12.99
C ILE A 383 2.48 1.97 11.72
N MET A 384 3.17 2.48 10.70
CA MET A 384 2.62 2.81 9.40
C MET A 384 3.19 1.86 8.35
N MET A 385 2.32 1.09 7.72
CA MET A 385 2.71 0.19 6.65
C MET A 385 2.42 0.81 5.30
N ILE A 386 3.38 0.75 4.39
CA ILE A 386 3.29 1.22 3.02
C ILE A 386 3.56 0.04 2.11
N THR A 387 2.55 -0.41 1.36
CA THR A 387 2.63 -1.57 0.47
C THR A 387 1.75 -1.37 -0.75
N ASP A 388 2.10 -1.99 -1.88
CA ASP A 388 1.33 -1.97 -3.14
C ASP A 388 0.48 -3.24 -3.33
N GLY A 389 0.58 -4.21 -2.44
CA GLY A 389 0.01 -5.52 -2.70
C GLY A 389 -0.54 -6.30 -1.51
N CYS A 390 -1.13 -7.44 -1.87
CA CYS A 390 -1.57 -8.44 -0.92
C CYS A 390 -0.38 -9.26 -0.41
N PRO A 391 -0.45 -9.80 0.82
CA PRO A 391 0.54 -10.74 1.31
C PRO A 391 0.78 -11.89 0.33
N THR A 392 2.05 -12.22 0.10
CA THR A 392 2.48 -13.38 -0.67
C THR A 392 3.44 -14.22 0.14
N ALA A 393 3.47 -15.53 -0.12
CA ALA A 393 4.34 -16.48 0.60
C ALA A 393 4.09 -16.56 2.12
N GLU A 394 2.88 -16.22 2.57
CA GLU A 394 2.37 -16.47 3.93
C GLU A 394 0.87 -16.76 3.90
N ALA A 395 0.32 -17.30 4.99
CA ALA A 395 -1.11 -17.59 5.08
C ALA A 395 -1.92 -16.28 5.16
N GLU A 396 -3.14 -16.28 4.62
CA GLU A 396 -4.01 -15.11 4.51
C GLU A 396 -4.27 -14.41 5.86
N ASN A 397 -4.39 -15.19 6.92
CA ASN A 397 -4.67 -14.69 8.27
C ASN A 397 -3.42 -14.32 9.08
N THR A 398 -2.19 -14.51 8.55
CA THR A 398 -0.95 -14.32 9.31
C THR A 398 -0.86 -12.94 9.95
N LEU A 399 -1.17 -11.88 9.21
CA LEU A 399 -1.14 -10.52 9.75
C LEU A 399 -2.14 -10.34 10.90
N LYS A 400 -3.37 -10.81 10.73
CA LYS A 400 -4.41 -10.79 11.77
C LYS A 400 -3.94 -11.49 13.05
N ASP A 401 -3.39 -12.69 12.91
CA ASP A 401 -2.93 -13.50 14.04
C ASP A 401 -1.79 -12.82 14.79
N VAL A 402 -0.86 -12.21 14.06
CA VAL A 402 0.27 -11.45 14.61
C VAL A 402 -0.19 -10.23 15.40
N VAL A 403 -1.15 -9.49 14.88
CA VAL A 403 -1.74 -8.33 15.57
C VAL A 403 -2.47 -8.74 16.84
N MET A 404 -3.26 -9.82 16.77
CA MET A 404 -3.99 -10.37 17.92
C MET A 404 -3.05 -10.91 19.00
N GLU A 405 -1.94 -11.55 18.60
CA GLU A 405 -0.88 -11.99 19.51
C GLU A 405 -0.26 -10.78 20.25
N CYS A 406 0.05 -9.72 19.51
CA CYS A 406 0.61 -8.49 20.11
C CYS A 406 -0.34 -7.91 21.18
N GLY A 407 -1.63 -7.81 20.88
CA GLY A 407 -2.62 -7.34 21.82
C GLY A 407 -2.69 -8.19 23.11
N ARG A 408 -2.62 -9.52 22.99
CA ARG A 408 -2.58 -10.41 24.16
C ARG A 408 -1.33 -10.19 25.01
N LYS A 409 -0.14 -10.15 24.40
CA LYS A 409 1.13 -9.96 25.12
C LYS A 409 1.21 -8.61 25.84
N LEU A 410 0.72 -7.54 25.21
CA LEU A 410 0.63 -6.23 25.85
C LEU A 410 -0.28 -6.28 27.09
N ARG A 411 -1.42 -6.97 26.99
CA ARG A 411 -2.33 -7.18 28.11
C ARG A 411 -1.68 -7.94 29.26
N GLU A 412 -1.05 -9.06 28.97
CA GLU A 412 -0.35 -9.89 29.98
C GLU A 412 0.71 -9.09 30.74
N LYS A 413 1.28 -8.07 30.14
CA LYS A 413 2.27 -7.17 30.72
C LYS A 413 1.69 -5.90 31.35
N GLY A 414 0.36 -5.85 31.53
CA GLY A 414 -0.31 -4.77 32.26
C GLY A 414 -0.46 -3.46 31.47
N TYR A 415 -0.31 -3.48 30.14
CA TYR A 415 -0.67 -2.34 29.29
C TYR A 415 -2.18 -2.30 29.04
N GLU A 416 -2.98 -2.68 30.03
CA GLU A 416 -4.44 -2.58 30.05
C GLU A 416 -4.91 -1.70 31.22
N ARG A 417 -6.12 -1.17 31.12
CA ARG A 417 -6.76 -0.46 32.24
C ARG A 417 -7.23 -1.44 33.33
N GLN A 418 -7.12 -1.04 34.59
CA GLN A 418 -7.70 -1.79 35.71
C GLN A 418 -9.19 -1.39 35.86
N GLY A 419 -10.12 -2.35 35.84
CA GLY A 419 -11.56 -2.12 36.11
C GLY A 419 -12.47 -3.25 35.62
N LYS A 420 -13.79 -3.12 35.86
CA LYS A 420 -14.86 -4.08 35.57
C LYS A 420 -15.04 -4.49 34.08
N GLU A 421 -14.16 -4.00 33.21
CA GLU A 421 -14.26 -4.20 31.75
C GLU A 421 -13.54 -5.46 31.23
N LYS A 422 -12.87 -6.22 32.09
CA LYS A 422 -12.10 -7.41 31.70
C LYS A 422 -12.97 -8.47 30.98
N GLU A 423 -14.20 -8.66 31.45
CA GLU A 423 -15.13 -9.65 30.91
C GLU A 423 -15.68 -9.26 29.51
N ASN A 424 -15.85 -7.96 29.27
CA ASN A 424 -16.30 -7.44 27.98
C ASN A 424 -15.26 -7.58 26.87
N ILE A 425 -14.00 -7.62 27.22
CA ILE A 425 -12.86 -7.69 26.30
C ILE A 425 -12.69 -9.09 25.73
N ASP A 426 -12.76 -10.11 26.58
CA ASP A 426 -12.70 -11.49 26.13
C ASP A 426 -13.88 -11.84 25.22
N ASN A 427 -15.05 -11.25 25.50
CA ASN A 427 -16.21 -11.36 24.62
C ASN A 427 -16.04 -10.59 23.32
N PHE A 428 -15.42 -9.41 23.35
CA PHE A 428 -15.13 -8.63 22.14
C PHE A 428 -14.06 -9.30 21.26
N LEU A 429 -12.98 -9.82 21.83
CA LEU A 429 -11.98 -10.58 21.09
C LEU A 429 -12.58 -11.84 20.46
N LYS A 430 -13.49 -12.50 21.16
CA LYS A 430 -14.28 -13.62 20.62
C LYS A 430 -15.19 -13.17 19.47
N THR A 431 -15.78 -11.99 19.57
CA THR A 431 -16.62 -11.39 18.52
C THR A 431 -15.79 -10.98 17.31
N LEU A 432 -14.62 -10.37 17.52
CA LEU A 432 -13.64 -10.08 16.44
C LEU A 432 -13.15 -11.34 15.72
N MET A 433 -13.01 -12.45 16.44
CA MET A 433 -12.64 -13.74 15.85
C MET A 433 -13.79 -14.38 15.08
N ALA A 434 -15.04 -14.03 15.40
CA ALA A 434 -16.24 -14.61 14.79
C ALA A 434 -16.85 -13.76 13.67
N ASP A 435 -16.55 -12.44 13.60
CA ASP A 435 -17.20 -11.50 12.68
C ASP A 435 -16.19 -10.56 12.01
N GLU A 436 -16.07 -10.71 10.69
CA GLU A 436 -15.21 -9.89 9.83
C GLU A 436 -15.63 -8.40 9.81
N SER A 437 -16.91 -8.11 10.13
CA SER A 437 -17.44 -6.73 10.19
C SER A 437 -16.96 -5.97 11.41
N ALA A 438 -16.82 -6.65 12.56
CA ALA A 438 -16.28 -6.05 13.78
C ALA A 438 -14.78 -5.73 13.66
N LEU A 439 -14.03 -6.49 12.86
CA LEU A 439 -12.65 -6.18 12.52
C LEU A 439 -12.55 -4.85 11.73
N ASN A 440 -13.50 -4.57 10.85
CA ASN A 440 -13.57 -3.34 10.05
C ASN A 440 -13.84 -2.07 10.88
N GLU A 441 -14.51 -2.17 12.02
CA GLU A 441 -14.69 -1.03 12.95
C GLU A 441 -13.40 -0.68 13.70
N VAL A 442 -12.55 -1.67 13.96
CA VAL A 442 -11.24 -1.46 14.60
C VAL A 442 -10.22 -0.90 13.63
N LEU A 443 -10.37 -1.24 12.36
CA LEU A 443 -9.46 -0.94 11.27
C LEU A 443 -10.07 0.15 10.38
N ARG A 444 -10.09 1.40 10.84
CA ARG A 444 -10.44 2.52 9.96
C ARG A 444 -9.40 2.62 8.84
N ALA A 445 -9.71 1.99 7.73
CA ALA A 445 -9.02 2.18 6.48
C ALA A 445 -9.46 3.52 5.87
N THR A 446 -8.52 4.38 5.50
CA THR A 446 -8.83 5.46 4.57
C THR A 446 -9.03 4.81 3.20
N ALA A 447 -10.26 4.84 2.68
CA ALA A 447 -10.63 4.20 1.42
C ALA A 447 -10.12 4.95 0.17
N GLU A 448 -9.29 5.97 0.34
CA GLU A 448 -8.69 6.71 -0.78
C GLU A 448 -7.47 5.94 -1.28
N LYS A 449 -7.41 5.71 -2.60
CA LYS A 449 -6.21 5.17 -3.23
C LYS A 449 -5.04 6.10 -2.99
N LEU A 450 -4.03 5.61 -2.30
CA LEU A 450 -2.87 6.40 -1.91
C LEU A 450 -2.18 7.00 -3.14
N ASP A 451 -2.06 6.23 -4.20
CA ASP A 451 -1.45 6.60 -5.48
C ASP A 451 -2.28 7.64 -6.25
N GLU A 452 -3.59 7.45 -6.40
CA GLU A 452 -4.45 8.44 -7.10
C GLU A 452 -4.52 9.74 -6.32
N LYS A 453 -4.66 9.67 -5.01
CA LYS A 453 -4.70 10.86 -4.16
C LYS A 453 -3.35 11.56 -4.13
N TYR A 454 -2.25 10.81 -3.98
CA TYR A 454 -0.90 11.36 -4.04
C TYR A 454 -0.64 12.04 -5.38
N GLU A 455 -0.94 11.39 -6.51
CA GLU A 455 -0.79 11.97 -7.84
C GLU A 455 -1.66 13.22 -8.05
N SER A 456 -2.86 13.24 -7.50
CA SER A 456 -3.74 14.42 -7.58
C SER A 456 -3.21 15.61 -6.77
N LEU A 457 -2.59 15.33 -5.61
CA LEU A 457 -2.14 16.35 -4.65
C LEU A 457 -0.67 16.75 -4.83
N ARG A 458 0.18 15.93 -5.48
CA ARG A 458 1.63 16.20 -5.60
C ARG A 458 1.96 17.53 -6.27
N LYS A 459 1.02 18.10 -7.05
CA LYS A 459 1.15 19.41 -7.67
C LYS A 459 0.85 20.57 -6.71
N ASN A 460 0.19 20.29 -5.57
CA ASN A 460 -0.10 21.24 -4.52
C ASN A 460 0.51 20.74 -3.20
N GLU A 461 1.73 21.17 -2.94
CA GLU A 461 2.52 20.70 -1.79
C GLU A 461 1.82 20.89 -0.44
N ARG A 462 1.06 21.99 -0.31
CA ARG A 462 0.33 22.29 0.92
C ARG A 462 -0.83 21.31 1.16
N GLU A 463 -1.61 21.03 0.13
CA GLU A 463 -2.74 20.09 0.23
C GLU A 463 -2.24 18.67 0.50
N LEU A 464 -1.12 18.28 -0.10
CA LEU A 464 -0.48 17.00 0.14
C LEU A 464 -0.03 16.85 1.60
N GLU A 465 0.62 17.86 2.17
CA GLU A 465 1.04 17.83 3.57
C GLU A 465 -0.15 17.85 4.54
N GLU A 466 -1.20 18.64 4.26
CA GLU A 466 -2.43 18.63 5.06
C GLU A 466 -3.08 17.24 5.05
N TRP A 467 -3.09 16.57 3.92
CA TRP A 467 -3.62 15.21 3.79
C TRP A 467 -2.75 14.18 4.53
N LEU A 468 -1.42 14.23 4.38
CA LEU A 468 -0.50 13.34 5.10
C LEU A 468 -0.60 13.52 6.62
N LEU A 469 -0.72 14.76 7.11
CA LEU A 469 -0.94 15.01 8.53
C LEU A 469 -2.25 14.39 9.01
N LYS A 470 -3.33 14.51 8.24
CA LYS A 470 -4.61 13.84 8.56
C LYS A 470 -4.47 12.32 8.64
N LEU A 471 -3.71 11.71 7.74
CA LEU A 471 -3.43 10.27 7.81
C LEU A 471 -2.72 9.87 9.11
N LEU A 472 -1.76 10.67 9.56
CA LEU A 472 -1.04 10.44 10.81
C LEU A 472 -1.92 10.64 12.05
N VAL A 473 -2.82 11.61 11.99
CA VAL A 473 -3.65 12.05 13.13
C VAL A 473 -4.91 11.20 13.24
N SER A 474 -5.54 10.79 12.14
CA SER A 474 -6.81 10.06 12.16
C SER A 474 -6.80 8.79 13.02
N PRO A 475 -5.71 8.01 13.08
CA PRO A 475 -5.63 6.85 13.97
C PRO A 475 -5.52 7.23 15.46
N ILE A 476 -5.07 8.42 15.79
CA ILE A 476 -4.75 8.83 17.15
C ILE A 476 -5.72 9.88 17.72
N THR A 477 -6.64 10.40 16.91
CA THR A 477 -7.67 11.37 17.36
C THR A 477 -9.09 10.80 17.26
N TYR A 478 -9.95 11.36 18.09
CA TYR A 478 -11.37 11.04 18.16
C TYR A 478 -12.17 12.23 17.65
N GLU A 479 -12.30 12.41 16.34
CA GLU A 479 -13.37 13.26 15.85
C GLU A 479 -14.55 12.36 15.48
N ASN A 480 -15.67 12.56 16.19
CA ASN A 480 -16.96 12.04 15.78
C ASN A 480 -17.36 12.83 14.53
N GLU A 481 -17.29 12.23 13.35
CA GLU A 481 -18.14 12.61 12.22
C GLU A 481 -19.50 11.94 12.36
#